data_155f8adacab9e4d7c9e631edb026cd67
#
_entry.id   155f8adacab9e4d7c9e631edb026cd67
#
_cell.length_a   1.000
_cell.length_b   1.000
_cell.length_c   1.000
_cell.angle_alpha   90.00
_cell.angle_beta   90.00
_cell.angle_gamma   90.00
#
_symmetry.space_group_name_H-M   'P 1'
#
loop_
_entity.id
_entity.type
_entity.pdbx_description
1 polymer ?
#
loop_
_entity_poly.entity_id
_entity_poly.type
_entity_poly.pdbx_seq_one_letter_code
_entity_poly.pdbx_strand_id
1 'polypeptide(L)'
;MVNTGSVLENVVLNDGVPDFFDTTKTENTRGSYPIEFIDNRTENSMGGHPQNVIFLTCDAFGVFPPISKLTSAQAAYHFISGYTAKVAGTEIGIKEPQATFSACFGEPFMPMHPGKYAHLLSEKMESHGSNCWLINTGW
;
A
#
# COMPACT_ATOMS: atom_id res chain seq x y z
N MET A 1 19.47 -6.06 1.19
CA MET A 1 18.55 -6.18 2.35
C MET A 1 18.30 -7.62 2.78
N VAL A 2 18.39 -8.60 1.88
CA VAL A 2 18.31 -10.01 2.28
C VAL A 2 19.64 -10.41 2.92
N ASN A 3 19.63 -10.68 4.22
CA ASN A 3 20.79 -11.02 5.01
C ASN A 3 20.34 -11.89 6.19
N THR A 4 21.29 -12.38 6.99
CA THR A 4 20.98 -13.13 8.22
C THR A 4 20.02 -12.32 9.10
N GLY A 5 18.88 -12.93 9.48
CA GLY A 5 17.80 -12.25 10.20
C GLY A 5 16.62 -11.84 9.31
N SER A 6 16.72 -11.97 7.98
CA SER A 6 15.55 -11.81 7.10
C SER A 6 14.72 -13.09 7.06
N VAL A 7 13.42 -12.95 6.97
CA VAL A 7 12.47 -14.05 6.76
C VAL A 7 11.89 -13.93 5.35
N LEU A 8 11.99 -14.99 4.56
CA LEU A 8 11.48 -15.06 3.20
C LEU A 8 10.24 -15.95 3.15
N GLU A 9 9.19 -15.46 2.50
CA GLU A 9 7.93 -16.16 2.30
C GLU A 9 7.76 -16.51 0.82
N ASN A 10 7.41 -17.76 0.54
CA ASN A 10 7.17 -18.29 -0.81
C ASN A 10 8.40 -18.28 -1.75
N VAL A 11 9.58 -18.09 -1.22
CA VAL A 11 10.83 -18.15 -2.00
C VAL A 11 11.33 -19.59 -2.05
N VAL A 12 11.64 -20.06 -3.25
CA VAL A 12 12.23 -21.38 -3.45
C VAL A 12 13.72 -21.34 -3.10
N LEU A 13 14.21 -22.40 -2.47
CA LEU A 13 15.63 -22.59 -2.21
C LEU A 13 16.18 -23.65 -3.17
N ASN A 14 17.15 -23.28 -4.00
CA ASN A 14 17.90 -24.17 -4.85
C ASN A 14 19.29 -24.39 -4.22
N ASP A 15 19.55 -25.58 -3.74
CA ASP A 15 20.78 -25.93 -3.01
C ASP A 15 21.08 -24.98 -1.84
N GLY A 16 20.03 -24.54 -1.13
CA GLY A 16 20.14 -23.62 0.01
C GLY A 16 20.28 -22.13 -0.37
N VAL A 17 20.27 -21.81 -1.66
CA VAL A 17 20.32 -20.41 -2.15
C VAL A 17 18.92 -19.96 -2.56
N PRO A 18 18.45 -18.78 -2.08
CA PRO A 18 17.14 -18.24 -2.48
C PRO A 18 17.09 -17.92 -3.98
N ASP A 19 16.11 -18.48 -4.67
CA ASP A 19 15.77 -18.13 -6.04
C ASP A 19 14.52 -17.23 -6.04
N PHE A 20 14.71 -15.95 -6.27
CA PHE A 20 13.65 -14.95 -6.29
C PHE A 20 12.86 -14.90 -7.60
N PHE A 21 13.31 -15.63 -8.61
CA PHE A 21 12.67 -15.68 -9.92
C PHE A 21 11.86 -16.96 -10.14
N ASP A 22 12.01 -17.93 -9.25
CA ASP A 22 11.24 -19.17 -9.30
C ASP A 22 9.79 -18.91 -8.82
N THR A 23 8.85 -19.00 -9.74
CA THR A 23 7.42 -18.79 -9.50
C THR A 23 6.62 -20.09 -9.31
N THR A 24 7.27 -21.23 -9.12
CA THR A 24 6.60 -22.53 -9.00
C THR A 24 5.65 -22.64 -7.82
N LYS A 25 5.92 -21.91 -6.74
CA LYS A 25 5.02 -21.82 -5.57
C LYS A 25 3.96 -20.75 -5.76
N THR A 26 4.36 -19.55 -6.12
CA THR A 26 3.51 -18.38 -6.37
C THR A 26 4.36 -17.26 -6.97
N GLU A 27 3.73 -16.37 -7.72
CA GLU A 27 4.35 -15.14 -8.22
C GLU A 27 4.56 -14.10 -7.10
N ASN A 28 3.83 -14.24 -5.98
CA ASN A 28 3.88 -13.29 -4.86
C ASN A 28 4.85 -13.78 -3.78
N THR A 29 6.11 -13.39 -3.91
CA THR A 29 7.13 -13.60 -2.88
C THR A 29 7.22 -12.39 -1.95
N ARG A 30 7.52 -12.63 -0.67
CA ARG A 30 7.65 -11.58 0.34
C ARG A 30 8.91 -11.78 1.16
N GLY A 31 9.45 -10.67 1.67
CA GLY A 31 10.55 -10.68 2.62
C GLY A 31 10.32 -9.69 3.75
N SER A 32 10.58 -10.10 4.97
CA SER A 32 10.65 -9.21 6.12
C SER A 32 12.05 -9.21 6.70
N TYR A 33 12.47 -8.08 7.21
CA TYR A 33 13.79 -7.90 7.80
C TYR A 33 13.71 -6.91 8.96
N PRO A 34 14.65 -6.99 9.91
CA PRO A 34 14.73 -6.05 11.02
C PRO A 34 14.89 -4.60 10.52
N ILE A 35 14.24 -3.67 11.20
CA ILE A 35 14.28 -2.25 10.81
C ILE A 35 15.71 -1.68 10.86
N GLU A 36 16.59 -2.30 11.63
CA GLU A 36 18.01 -1.96 11.76
C GLU A 36 18.78 -2.08 10.44
N PHE A 37 18.22 -2.81 9.45
CA PHE A 37 18.81 -2.93 8.11
C PHE A 37 18.59 -1.68 7.24
N ILE A 38 17.80 -0.71 7.74
CA ILE A 38 17.55 0.57 7.07
C ILE A 38 18.40 1.64 7.72
N ASP A 39 19.39 2.16 6.99
CA ASP A 39 20.37 3.13 7.52
C ASP A 39 19.74 4.46 7.94
N ASN A 40 18.73 4.94 7.17
CA ASN A 40 18.11 6.25 7.39
C ASN A 40 16.78 6.16 8.18
N ARG A 41 16.63 5.19 9.06
CA ARG A 41 15.47 5.09 9.95
C ARG A 41 15.58 6.09 11.11
N THR A 42 14.45 6.41 11.74
CA THR A 42 14.46 7.08 13.04
C THR A 42 14.85 6.07 14.14
N GLU A 43 15.72 6.46 15.08
CA GLU A 43 16.26 5.55 16.10
C GLU A 43 15.18 4.86 16.94
N ASN A 44 14.10 5.58 17.28
CA ASN A 44 13.01 5.09 18.09
C ASN A 44 11.79 4.62 17.28
N SER A 45 11.89 4.59 15.95
CA SER A 45 10.79 4.23 15.02
C SER A 45 9.51 5.05 15.24
N MET A 46 9.64 6.27 15.78
CA MET A 46 8.51 7.16 16.05
C MET A 46 8.64 8.44 15.21
N GLY A 47 7.48 8.98 14.81
CA GLY A 47 7.35 10.24 14.12
C GLY A 47 6.17 11.06 14.65
N GLY A 48 6.09 12.32 14.27
CA GLY A 48 4.92 13.15 14.50
C GLY A 48 3.81 12.89 13.48
N HIS A 49 2.76 13.72 13.51
CA HIS A 49 1.71 13.66 12.49
C HIS A 49 2.29 14.05 11.11
N PRO A 50 1.90 13.34 10.04
CA PRO A 50 2.38 13.66 8.70
C PRO A 50 1.82 15.00 8.23
N GLN A 51 2.64 15.78 7.52
CA GLN A 51 2.21 16.99 6.83
C GLN A 51 1.53 16.66 5.50
N ASN A 52 1.88 15.53 4.90
CA ASN A 52 1.32 15.04 3.65
C ASN A 52 0.94 13.58 3.78
N VAL A 53 -0.29 13.27 3.42
CA VAL A 53 -0.83 11.91 3.31
C VAL A 53 -0.93 11.58 1.82
N ILE A 54 -0.37 10.46 1.41
CA ILE A 54 -0.36 10.02 0.03
C ILE A 54 -1.22 8.76 -0.09
N PHE A 55 -2.28 8.84 -0.92
CA PHE A 55 -3.02 7.69 -1.38
C PHE A 55 -2.44 7.21 -2.70
N LEU A 56 -2.11 5.93 -2.77
CA LEU A 56 -1.71 5.30 -4.01
C LEU A 56 -2.93 4.67 -4.67
N THR A 57 -3.13 4.96 -5.93
CA THR A 57 -4.13 4.28 -6.76
C THR A 57 -3.47 3.78 -8.03
N CYS A 58 -4.03 2.71 -8.57
CA CYS A 58 -3.65 2.16 -9.84
C CYS A 58 -4.91 2.15 -10.72
N ASP A 59 -5.06 3.19 -11.55
CA ASP A 59 -6.27 3.38 -12.34
C ASP A 59 -6.25 2.47 -13.57
N ALA A 60 -7.13 1.46 -13.55
CA ALA A 60 -7.27 0.51 -14.63
C ALA A 60 -7.82 1.11 -15.95
N PHE A 61 -8.45 2.27 -15.89
CA PHE A 61 -9.16 2.88 -17.02
C PHE A 61 -8.50 4.15 -17.56
N GLY A 62 -7.45 4.66 -16.91
CA GLY A 62 -6.73 5.85 -17.35
C GLY A 62 -7.52 7.14 -17.21
N VAL A 63 -8.39 7.24 -16.22
CA VAL A 63 -9.29 8.39 -15.99
C VAL A 63 -8.63 9.43 -15.08
N PHE A 64 -7.88 9.00 -14.07
CA PHE A 64 -7.29 9.91 -13.10
C PHE A 64 -5.99 10.52 -13.58
N PRO A 65 -5.73 11.79 -13.27
CA PRO A 65 -4.43 12.38 -13.52
C PRO A 65 -3.35 11.73 -12.65
N PRO A 66 -2.05 11.88 -13.03
CA PRO A 66 -0.95 11.26 -12.27
C PRO A 66 -0.88 11.69 -10.81
N ILE A 67 -1.24 12.94 -10.51
CA ILE A 67 -1.26 13.50 -9.15
C ILE A 67 -2.42 14.46 -8.98
N SER A 68 -3.10 14.38 -7.84
CA SER A 68 -4.18 15.29 -7.45
C SER A 68 -4.06 15.66 -5.97
N LYS A 69 -4.21 16.95 -5.65
CA LYS A 69 -4.44 17.37 -4.27
C LYS A 69 -5.91 17.22 -3.94
N LEU A 70 -6.22 16.55 -2.84
CA LEU A 70 -7.59 16.26 -2.42
C LEU A 70 -8.03 17.21 -1.33
N THR A 71 -9.31 17.63 -1.39
CA THR A 71 -10.01 18.21 -0.24
C THR A 71 -10.31 17.13 0.80
N SER A 72 -10.66 17.50 2.06
CA SER A 72 -11.04 16.52 3.09
C SER A 72 -12.17 15.59 2.63
N ALA A 73 -13.18 16.13 1.94
CA ALA A 73 -14.29 15.33 1.43
C ALA A 73 -13.87 14.36 0.33
N GLN A 74 -12.99 14.79 -0.59
CA GLN A 74 -12.44 13.92 -1.62
C GLN A 74 -11.53 12.85 -1.01
N ALA A 75 -10.71 13.21 -0.02
CA ALA A 75 -9.88 12.25 0.70
C ALA A 75 -10.73 11.19 1.40
N ALA A 76 -11.79 11.59 2.11
CA ALA A 76 -12.73 10.65 2.73
C ALA A 76 -13.38 9.72 1.71
N TYR A 77 -13.81 10.23 0.55
CA TYR A 77 -14.40 9.44 -0.53
C TYR A 77 -13.41 8.41 -1.09
N HIS A 78 -12.21 8.83 -1.47
CA HIS A 78 -11.18 7.91 -1.97
C HIS A 78 -10.74 6.90 -0.93
N PHE A 79 -10.67 7.31 0.34
CA PHE A 79 -10.35 6.40 1.43
C PHE A 79 -11.42 5.32 1.63
N ILE A 80 -12.71 5.69 1.67
CA ILE A 80 -13.81 4.73 1.80
C ILE A 80 -13.86 3.79 0.59
N SER A 81 -13.69 4.31 -0.62
CA SER A 81 -13.75 3.49 -1.82
C SER A 81 -12.55 2.56 -1.94
N GLY A 82 -11.36 3.01 -1.53
CA GLY A 82 -10.13 2.25 -1.66
C GLY A 82 -9.90 1.75 -3.08
N TYR A 83 -10.23 2.59 -4.08
CA TYR A 83 -10.13 2.21 -5.48
C TYR A 83 -8.68 2.05 -5.92
N THR A 84 -8.41 0.92 -6.51
CA THR A 84 -7.14 0.60 -7.18
C THR A 84 -7.38 -0.45 -8.26
N ALA A 85 -6.33 -0.97 -8.87
CA ALA A 85 -6.42 -2.11 -9.76
C ALA A 85 -5.64 -3.30 -9.20
N LYS A 86 -6.05 -4.50 -9.55
CA LYS A 86 -5.24 -5.70 -9.35
C LYS A 86 -4.03 -5.62 -10.27
N VAL A 87 -2.86 -5.76 -9.71
CA VAL A 87 -1.59 -5.64 -10.43
C VAL A 87 -1.09 -7.03 -10.81
N ALA A 88 -0.63 -7.18 -12.05
CA ALA A 88 -0.03 -8.41 -12.54
C ALA A 88 1.16 -8.85 -11.64
N GLY A 89 1.27 -10.16 -11.39
CA GLY A 89 2.32 -10.72 -10.54
C GLY A 89 2.04 -10.63 -9.03
N THR A 90 0.92 -10.02 -8.59
CA THR A 90 0.50 -9.99 -7.18
C THR A 90 -0.57 -11.03 -6.87
N GLU A 91 -1.38 -11.39 -7.85
CA GLU A 91 -2.41 -12.42 -7.75
C GLU A 91 -2.30 -13.38 -8.95
N ILE A 92 -2.46 -14.67 -8.68
CA ILE A 92 -2.38 -15.70 -9.73
C ILE A 92 -3.43 -15.46 -10.82
N GLY A 93 -2.98 -15.41 -12.08
CA GLY A 93 -3.85 -15.33 -13.25
C GLY A 93 -4.29 -13.91 -13.66
N ILE A 94 -3.84 -12.87 -12.98
CA ILE A 94 -4.12 -11.49 -13.36
C ILE A 94 -3.14 -11.07 -14.46
N LYS A 95 -3.66 -10.83 -15.67
CA LYS A 95 -2.89 -10.42 -16.86
C LYS A 95 -3.30 -9.07 -17.42
N GLU A 96 -4.48 -8.59 -17.05
CA GLU A 96 -5.04 -7.33 -17.54
C GLU A 96 -5.54 -6.47 -16.38
N PRO A 97 -5.65 -5.15 -16.55
CA PRO A 97 -6.14 -4.25 -15.52
C PRO A 97 -7.55 -4.64 -15.05
N GLN A 98 -7.71 -4.85 -13.77
CA GLN A 98 -9.01 -5.12 -13.16
C GLN A 98 -9.22 -4.17 -11.99
N ALA A 99 -10.29 -3.37 -12.05
CA ALA A 99 -10.66 -2.51 -10.95
C ALA A 99 -10.92 -3.34 -9.68
N THR A 100 -10.40 -2.89 -8.57
CA THR A 100 -10.68 -3.46 -7.26
C THR A 100 -10.96 -2.35 -6.25
N PHE A 101 -11.70 -2.71 -5.22
CA PHE A 101 -12.07 -1.80 -4.15
C PHE A 101 -11.78 -2.49 -2.81
N SER A 102 -11.04 -1.81 -1.95
CA SER A 102 -10.76 -2.29 -0.60
C SER A 102 -10.94 -1.13 0.36
N ALA A 103 -12.06 -1.09 1.06
CA ALA A 103 -12.40 0.02 1.94
C ALA A 103 -11.24 0.37 2.87
N CYS A 104 -10.93 1.66 2.96
CA CYS A 104 -9.79 2.21 3.71
C CYS A 104 -8.43 1.64 3.27
N PHE A 105 -8.33 1.07 2.05
CA PHE A 105 -7.15 0.34 1.53
C PHE A 105 -6.72 -0.85 2.41
N GLY A 106 -7.62 -1.37 3.23
CA GLY A 106 -7.30 -2.44 4.17
C GLY A 106 -8.54 -3.13 4.75
N GLU A 107 -9.60 -3.28 3.97
CA GLU A 107 -10.90 -3.81 4.40
C GLU A 107 -10.79 -5.07 5.27
N PRO A 108 -9.98 -6.09 4.94
CA PRO A 108 -9.85 -7.29 5.77
C PRO A 108 -9.31 -7.04 7.19
N PHE A 109 -8.71 -5.89 7.43
CA PHE A 109 -8.09 -5.52 8.72
C PHE A 109 -8.91 -4.50 9.51
N MET A 110 -10.09 -4.09 8.99
CA MET A 110 -10.90 -3.01 9.58
C MET A 110 -12.05 -3.56 10.42
N PRO A 111 -11.94 -3.57 11.78
CA PRO A 111 -13.00 -4.10 12.65
C PRO A 111 -14.22 -3.19 12.77
N MET A 112 -14.12 -1.92 12.36
CA MET A 112 -15.22 -0.95 12.42
C MET A 112 -15.71 -0.61 11.01
N HIS A 113 -16.89 0.01 10.92
CA HIS A 113 -17.45 0.48 9.66
C HIS A 113 -16.50 1.50 8.99
N PRO A 114 -16.25 1.39 7.66
CA PRO A 114 -15.32 2.27 6.93
C PRO A 114 -15.57 3.78 7.12
N GLY A 115 -16.82 4.19 7.24
CA GLY A 115 -17.17 5.58 7.53
C GLY A 115 -16.61 6.12 8.84
N LYS A 116 -16.40 5.26 9.84
CA LYS A 116 -15.76 5.65 11.11
C LYS A 116 -14.29 6.05 10.89
N TYR A 117 -13.57 5.25 10.11
CA TYR A 117 -12.16 5.53 9.77
C TYR A 117 -12.03 6.77 8.89
N ALA A 118 -12.92 6.97 7.92
CA ALA A 118 -12.92 8.15 7.06
C ALA A 118 -13.19 9.44 7.86
N HIS A 119 -14.09 9.39 8.83
CA HIS A 119 -14.33 10.51 9.74
C HIS A 119 -13.09 10.83 10.58
N LEU A 120 -12.46 9.81 11.18
CA LEU A 120 -11.21 9.98 11.94
C LEU A 120 -10.08 10.55 11.07
N LEU A 121 -9.96 10.11 9.82
CA LEU A 121 -8.98 10.66 8.88
C LEU A 121 -9.22 12.15 8.64
N SER A 122 -10.45 12.53 8.30
CA SER A 122 -10.83 13.93 8.06
C SER A 122 -10.53 14.81 9.29
N GLU A 123 -10.92 14.35 10.47
CA GLU A 123 -10.68 15.02 11.75
C GLU A 123 -9.19 15.23 12.02
N LYS A 124 -8.36 14.20 11.75
CA LYS A 124 -6.90 14.28 11.90
C LYS A 124 -6.28 15.22 10.87
N MET A 125 -6.72 15.16 9.63
CA MET A 125 -6.23 16.06 8.58
C MET A 125 -6.52 17.52 8.93
N GLU A 126 -7.72 17.84 9.39
CA GLU A 126 -8.13 19.20 9.77
C GLU A 126 -7.36 19.68 11.01
N SER A 127 -7.29 18.87 12.06
CA SER A 127 -6.64 19.25 13.32
C SER A 127 -5.13 19.45 13.19
N HIS A 128 -4.47 18.77 12.25
CA HIS A 128 -3.03 18.85 12.04
C HIS A 128 -2.63 19.62 10.76
N GLY A 129 -3.59 20.11 10.00
CA GLY A 129 -3.31 20.83 8.75
C GLY A 129 -2.65 19.98 7.68
N SER A 130 -2.90 18.67 7.67
CA SER A 130 -2.28 17.73 6.74
C SER A 130 -2.89 17.87 5.34
N ASN A 131 -2.04 17.88 4.32
CA ASN A 131 -2.48 17.77 2.93
C ASN A 131 -2.70 16.31 2.55
N CYS A 132 -3.67 16.05 1.68
CA CYS A 132 -3.87 14.72 1.11
C CYS A 132 -3.67 14.77 -0.41
N TRP A 133 -2.97 13.77 -0.92
CA TRP A 133 -2.64 13.63 -2.33
C TRP A 133 -3.05 12.25 -2.83
N LEU A 134 -3.62 12.20 -4.03
CA LEU A 134 -3.84 10.98 -4.77
C LEU A 134 -2.75 10.85 -5.82
N ILE A 135 -1.97 9.79 -5.77
CA ILE A 135 -0.95 9.46 -6.77
C ILE A 135 -1.47 8.28 -7.56
N ASN A 136 -1.65 8.49 -8.85
CA ASN A 136 -2.05 7.46 -9.79
C ASN A 136 -0.80 6.89 -10.48
N THR A 137 -0.49 5.64 -10.17
CA THR A 137 0.67 4.96 -10.77
C THR A 137 0.37 4.40 -12.16
N GLY A 138 -0.90 4.43 -12.58
CA GLY A 138 -1.35 3.69 -13.74
C GLY A 138 -1.26 2.17 -13.51
N TRP A 139 -1.51 1.41 -14.56
CA TRP A 139 -1.43 -0.06 -14.50
C TRP A 139 -0.20 -0.56 -15.26
#